data_a10a4edc260fc5635868fa8c91492c03
#
_entry.id   a10a4edc260fc5635868fa8c91492c03
#
_cell.length_a   1.000
_cell.length_b   1.000
_cell.length_c   1.000
_cell.angle_alpha   90.00
_cell.angle_beta   90.00
_cell.angle_gamma   90.00
#
_symmetry.space_group_name_H-M   'P 1'
#
loop_
_entity.id
_entity.type
_entity.pdbx_description
1 polymer ?
#
loop_
_entity_poly.entity_id
_entity_poly.type
_entity_poly.pdbx_seq_one_letter_code
_entity_poly.pdbx_strand_id
1 'polypeptide(L)'
;MENKKIPAKLYLCATPIGNLEDITLRCLRILRGAAAVYCEDTRNTLKLMNHFEIKKTLISCHEHNEEQRANEIAERVRGGEAIAFVSDAGMPGVSDPGSRLVRFFVENNLPFEVLPGANAVLTAWVMSGLPTESLYFCGFIPRSGAERSEAVERIKNSEATVVLYESPHRVAATFADFSKLFPNRECALVREITKTFEQVIRGTAAELAARFAENEPKGECVIVISPCDNNIAADNAKLRETVGILLNAGIGAKNTAKIASSILNVPKNEAYRLALELSDE
;
A
#
# COMPACT_ATOMS: atom_id res chain seq x y z
N MET A 1 13.15 -24.18 24.89
CA MET A 1 13.72 -23.94 23.54
C MET A 1 15.21 -23.77 23.70
N GLU A 2 16.02 -24.59 23.04
CA GLU A 2 17.47 -24.54 23.12
C GLU A 2 17.99 -23.14 22.75
N ASN A 3 18.93 -22.68 23.54
CA ASN A 3 19.61 -21.37 23.40
C ASN A 3 20.62 -21.44 22.24
N LYS A 4 20.13 -21.68 21.01
CA LYS A 4 20.99 -21.70 19.82
C LYS A 4 21.56 -20.30 19.61
N LYS A 5 22.87 -20.18 19.65
CA LYS A 5 23.58 -18.94 19.36
C LYS A 5 23.11 -18.38 18.01
N ILE A 6 22.65 -17.13 18.01
CA ILE A 6 22.16 -16.47 16.80
C ILE A 6 23.36 -16.07 15.96
N PRO A 7 23.39 -16.34 14.64
CA PRO A 7 24.45 -15.90 13.74
C PRO A 7 24.65 -14.38 13.77
N ALA A 8 25.91 -13.96 13.65
CA ALA A 8 26.28 -12.55 13.57
C ALA A 8 25.79 -11.96 12.23
N LYS A 9 24.74 -11.15 12.29
CA LYS A 9 24.19 -10.39 11.18
C LYS A 9 23.20 -9.33 11.67
N LEU A 10 22.78 -8.45 10.78
CA LEU A 10 21.65 -7.55 11.02
C LEU A 10 20.33 -8.31 10.79
N TYR A 11 19.38 -8.17 11.70
CA TYR A 11 18.03 -8.71 11.61
C TYR A 11 17.00 -7.58 11.59
N LEU A 12 16.33 -7.39 10.47
CA LEU A 12 15.16 -6.50 10.40
C LEU A 12 13.96 -7.29 10.89
N CYS A 13 13.36 -6.84 11.98
CA CYS A 13 12.31 -7.55 12.69
C CYS A 13 10.97 -6.80 12.53
N ALA A 14 10.01 -7.40 11.86
CA ALA A 14 8.65 -6.87 11.83
C ALA A 14 8.03 -6.93 13.22
N THR A 15 7.43 -5.82 13.65
CA THR A 15 6.74 -5.66 14.93
C THR A 15 5.22 -5.60 14.74
N PRO A 16 4.42 -5.85 15.80
CA PRO A 16 2.97 -5.75 15.72
C PRO A 16 2.50 -4.36 15.27
N ILE A 17 1.38 -4.33 14.53
CA ILE A 17 0.75 -3.10 14.04
C ILE A 17 -0.47 -2.67 14.88
N GLY A 18 -0.76 -3.39 15.95
CA GLY A 18 -1.90 -3.10 16.82
C GLY A 18 -2.17 -4.19 17.85
N ASN A 19 -1.94 -5.46 17.50
CA ASN A 19 -2.12 -6.60 18.38
C ASN A 19 -0.77 -7.27 18.67
N LEU A 20 -0.38 -7.32 19.93
CA LEU A 20 0.92 -7.89 20.34
C LEU A 20 1.06 -9.38 20.01
N GLU A 21 -0.03 -10.11 19.84
CA GLU A 21 -0.03 -11.52 19.45
C GLU A 21 0.44 -11.76 18.00
N ASP A 22 0.44 -10.70 17.17
CA ASP A 22 0.91 -10.78 15.78
C ASP A 22 2.44 -10.84 15.66
N ILE A 23 3.17 -10.76 16.78
CA ILE A 23 4.63 -10.95 16.77
C ILE A 23 4.99 -12.41 16.51
N THR A 24 5.95 -12.64 15.63
CA THR A 24 6.37 -14.01 15.35
C THR A 24 7.28 -14.56 16.47
N LEU A 25 7.18 -15.87 16.74
CA LEU A 25 8.10 -16.56 17.66
C LEU A 25 9.58 -16.38 17.26
N ARG A 26 9.84 -16.26 15.95
CA ARG A 26 11.16 -16.03 15.42
C ARG A 26 11.65 -14.61 15.74
N CYS A 27 10.81 -13.60 15.62
CA CYS A 27 11.11 -12.24 16.03
C CYS A 27 11.48 -12.17 17.52
N LEU A 28 10.66 -12.75 18.40
CA LEU A 28 10.94 -12.81 19.82
C LEU A 28 12.27 -13.50 20.13
N ARG A 29 12.58 -14.61 19.45
CA ARG A 29 13.86 -15.31 19.62
C ARG A 29 15.05 -14.43 19.22
N ILE A 30 14.95 -13.68 18.11
CA ILE A 30 16.01 -12.76 17.66
C ILE A 30 16.16 -11.60 18.65
N LEU A 31 15.08 -10.95 19.07
CA LEU A 31 15.13 -9.86 20.03
C LEU A 31 15.76 -10.30 21.37
N ARG A 32 15.46 -11.50 21.84
CA ARG A 32 16.09 -12.07 23.06
C ARG A 32 17.57 -12.38 22.90
N GLY A 33 17.99 -12.80 21.70
CA GLY A 33 19.37 -13.24 21.44
C GLY A 33 20.30 -12.15 20.89
N ALA A 34 19.79 -11.05 20.38
CA ALA A 34 20.58 -9.96 19.83
C ALA A 34 21.45 -9.29 20.92
N ALA A 35 22.61 -8.78 20.54
CA ALA A 35 23.48 -8.01 21.41
C ALA A 35 22.89 -6.63 21.77
N ALA A 36 22.19 -6.03 20.80
CA ALA A 36 21.44 -4.79 20.97
C ALA A 36 20.25 -4.74 19.99
N VAL A 37 19.28 -3.87 20.28
CA VAL A 37 18.16 -3.56 19.41
C VAL A 37 18.22 -2.09 19.02
N TYR A 38 18.38 -1.83 17.73
CA TYR A 38 18.23 -0.51 17.15
C TYR A 38 16.76 -0.30 16.79
N CYS A 39 16.23 0.88 17.08
CA CYS A 39 14.80 1.15 16.94
C CYS A 39 14.54 2.62 16.62
N GLU A 40 13.43 2.90 15.94
CA GLU A 40 13.02 4.25 15.58
C GLU A 40 12.76 5.11 16.83
N ASP A 41 11.83 4.68 17.68
CA ASP A 41 11.56 5.30 19.00
C ASP A 41 11.77 4.27 20.12
N THR A 42 12.79 4.54 20.97
CA THR A 42 13.13 3.68 22.12
C THR A 42 11.99 3.55 23.12
N ARG A 43 11.12 4.57 23.24
CA ARG A 43 9.97 4.57 24.17
C ARG A 43 8.90 3.59 23.72
N ASN A 44 8.61 3.53 22.43
CA ASN A 44 7.63 2.60 21.86
C ASN A 44 8.17 1.18 21.90
N THR A 45 9.41 0.99 21.47
CA THR A 45 10.07 -0.32 21.52
C THR A 45 10.18 -0.84 22.96
N LEU A 46 10.44 0.03 23.94
CA LEU A 46 10.51 -0.38 25.35
C LEU A 46 9.20 -0.98 25.86
N LYS A 47 8.03 -0.46 25.41
CA LYS A 47 6.72 -1.03 25.76
C LYS A 47 6.60 -2.46 25.26
N LEU A 48 6.98 -2.69 23.99
CA LEU A 48 6.99 -4.02 23.37
C LEU A 48 7.92 -4.98 24.11
N MET A 49 9.16 -4.53 24.40
CA MET A 49 10.16 -5.34 25.08
C MET A 49 9.73 -5.71 26.50
N ASN A 50 9.13 -4.77 27.23
CA ASN A 50 8.60 -5.01 28.58
C ASN A 50 7.46 -6.02 28.59
N HIS A 51 6.54 -5.94 27.61
CA HIS A 51 5.44 -6.89 27.51
C HIS A 51 5.93 -8.33 27.33
N PHE A 52 7.01 -8.54 26.57
CA PHE A 52 7.59 -9.87 26.34
C PHE A 52 8.75 -10.20 27.30
N GLU A 53 8.94 -9.41 28.37
CA GLU A 53 9.97 -9.59 29.39
C GLU A 53 11.39 -9.69 28.78
N ILE A 54 11.66 -8.89 27.73
CA ILE A 54 12.95 -8.86 27.05
C ILE A 54 13.75 -7.64 27.54
N LYS A 55 14.92 -7.89 28.17
CA LYS A 55 15.82 -6.85 28.63
C LYS A 55 17.00 -6.72 27.69
N LYS A 56 17.07 -5.65 26.90
CA LYS A 56 18.13 -5.35 25.91
C LYS A 56 18.45 -3.87 25.89
N THR A 57 19.67 -3.55 25.48
CA THR A 57 20.05 -2.18 25.17
C THR A 57 19.29 -1.74 23.93
N LEU A 58 18.52 -0.66 24.07
CA LEU A 58 17.81 -0.01 22.96
C LEU A 58 18.63 1.19 22.49
N ILE A 59 18.83 1.30 21.18
CA ILE A 59 19.62 2.37 20.57
C ILE A 59 18.75 3.04 19.51
N SER A 60 18.59 4.36 19.59
CA SER A 60 17.79 5.10 18.62
C SER A 60 18.46 5.12 17.24
N CYS A 61 17.66 4.73 16.21
CA CYS A 61 18.04 4.73 14.80
C CYS A 61 16.82 5.11 13.97
N HIS A 62 16.74 6.37 13.60
CA HIS A 62 15.65 6.99 12.85
C HIS A 62 16.17 7.62 11.56
N GLU A 63 15.31 8.11 10.70
CA GLU A 63 15.65 8.63 9.37
C GLU A 63 16.83 9.63 9.37
N HIS A 64 16.95 10.49 10.40
CA HIS A 64 17.99 11.53 10.45
C HIS A 64 19.37 11.04 10.90
N ASN A 65 19.47 9.84 11.53
CA ASN A 65 20.75 9.30 11.99
C ASN A 65 21.07 7.91 11.42
N GLU A 66 20.24 7.40 10.52
CA GLU A 66 20.33 6.04 9.96
C GLU A 66 21.70 5.77 9.31
N GLU A 67 22.26 6.73 8.58
CA GLU A 67 23.57 6.60 7.93
C GLU A 67 24.72 6.43 8.93
N GLN A 68 24.74 7.24 9.98
CA GLN A 68 25.75 7.09 11.05
C GLN A 68 25.60 5.74 11.75
N ARG A 69 24.35 5.33 12.04
CA ARG A 69 24.06 4.06 12.69
C ARG A 69 24.38 2.86 11.81
N ALA A 70 24.25 2.98 10.49
CA ALA A 70 24.61 1.91 9.57
C ALA A 70 26.08 1.49 9.71
N ASN A 71 27.01 2.44 9.82
CA ASN A 71 28.43 2.17 10.07
C ASN A 71 28.65 1.49 11.42
N GLU A 72 28.06 2.00 12.49
CA GLU A 72 28.15 1.42 13.84
C GLU A 72 27.63 -0.03 13.86
N ILE A 73 26.45 -0.28 13.27
CA ILE A 73 25.86 -1.62 13.19
C ILE A 73 26.77 -2.56 12.39
N ALA A 74 27.33 -2.08 11.26
CA ALA A 74 28.23 -2.85 10.43
C ALA A 74 29.51 -3.29 11.18
N GLU A 75 30.12 -2.39 11.93
CA GLU A 75 31.30 -2.72 12.76
C GLU A 75 30.97 -3.79 13.81
N ARG A 76 29.85 -3.67 14.49
CA ARG A 76 29.39 -4.66 15.47
C ARG A 76 29.13 -6.02 14.83
N VAL A 77 28.50 -6.06 13.64
CA VAL A 77 28.26 -7.30 12.90
C VAL A 77 29.57 -7.93 12.45
N ARG A 78 30.54 -7.14 11.94
CA ARG A 78 31.90 -7.62 11.62
C ARG A 78 32.63 -8.15 12.87
N GLY A 79 32.38 -7.55 14.03
CA GLY A 79 32.86 -7.98 15.34
C GLY A 79 32.19 -9.26 15.88
N GLY A 80 31.28 -9.86 15.14
CA GLY A 80 30.65 -11.13 15.49
C GLY A 80 29.34 -10.97 16.30
N GLU A 81 28.73 -9.79 16.34
CA GLU A 81 27.48 -9.55 17.04
C GLU A 81 26.24 -9.74 16.15
N ALA A 82 25.17 -10.27 16.73
CA ALA A 82 23.84 -10.26 16.15
C ALA A 82 23.11 -8.99 16.58
N ILE A 83 22.67 -8.19 15.63
CA ILE A 83 21.99 -6.91 15.88
C ILE A 83 20.56 -6.99 15.34
N ALA A 84 19.57 -6.58 16.15
CA ALA A 84 18.19 -6.44 15.70
C ALA A 84 17.89 -4.98 15.38
N PHE A 85 17.05 -4.77 14.36
CA PHE A 85 16.48 -3.47 14.00
C PHE A 85 14.94 -3.60 13.92
N VAL A 86 14.24 -2.66 14.52
CA VAL A 86 12.76 -2.59 14.50
C VAL A 86 12.32 -1.16 14.16
N SER A 87 11.23 -1.00 13.43
CA SER A 87 10.46 0.25 13.34
C SER A 87 9.41 0.32 14.47
N ASP A 88 8.70 1.42 14.57
CA ASP A 88 7.69 1.59 15.61
C ASP A 88 6.53 0.58 15.45
N ALA A 89 6.16 0.24 14.20
CA ALA A 89 5.14 -0.76 13.91
C ALA A 89 5.35 -1.40 12.52
N GLY A 90 5.06 -2.67 12.37
CA GLY A 90 5.08 -3.36 11.09
C GLY A 90 6.48 -3.70 10.58
N MET A 91 6.65 -3.68 9.27
CA MET A 91 7.85 -4.08 8.55
C MET A 91 8.83 -2.91 8.41
N PRO A 92 10.02 -2.97 9.00
CA PRO A 92 11.05 -1.94 8.82
C PRO A 92 11.40 -1.72 7.34
N GLY A 93 11.58 -0.44 6.96
CA GLY A 93 11.90 -0.05 5.59
C GLY A 93 10.69 0.10 4.65
N VAL A 94 9.46 -0.12 5.13
CA VAL A 94 8.22 0.09 4.37
C VAL A 94 7.50 1.32 4.91
N SER A 95 7.77 2.49 4.35
CA SER A 95 7.34 3.82 4.84
C SER A 95 7.92 4.19 6.22
N ASP A 96 8.91 3.45 6.68
CA ASP A 96 9.60 3.57 7.96
C ASP A 96 11.11 3.55 7.74
N PRO A 97 11.94 3.90 8.75
CA PRO A 97 13.40 3.72 8.69
C PRO A 97 13.79 2.26 8.47
N GLY A 98 14.95 2.03 7.85
CA GLY A 98 15.50 0.70 7.59
C GLY A 98 15.91 0.46 6.13
N SER A 99 15.31 1.16 5.17
CA SER A 99 15.62 0.99 3.75
C SER A 99 17.05 1.39 3.40
N ARG A 100 17.54 2.51 3.93
CA ARG A 100 18.92 2.98 3.75
C ARG A 100 19.92 2.04 4.43
N LEU A 101 19.57 1.53 5.63
CA LEU A 101 20.36 0.55 6.35
C LEU A 101 20.52 -0.75 5.54
N VAL A 102 19.44 -1.27 4.98
CA VAL A 102 19.49 -2.47 4.10
C VAL A 102 20.36 -2.19 2.89
N ARG A 103 20.17 -1.05 2.22
CA ARG A 103 20.97 -0.66 1.07
C ARG A 103 22.47 -0.60 1.40
N PHE A 104 22.82 0.02 2.52
CA PHE A 104 24.20 0.07 3.00
C PHE A 104 24.79 -1.33 3.22
N PHE A 105 24.02 -2.26 3.81
CA PHE A 105 24.46 -3.64 4.01
C PHE A 105 24.66 -4.39 2.69
N VAL A 106 23.79 -4.19 1.71
CA VAL A 106 23.92 -4.76 0.34
C VAL A 106 25.19 -4.24 -0.34
N GLU A 107 25.39 -2.92 -0.34
CA GLU A 107 26.55 -2.26 -0.98
C GLU A 107 27.90 -2.68 -0.37
N ASN A 108 27.91 -3.02 0.92
CA ASN A 108 29.12 -3.45 1.65
C ASN A 108 29.23 -4.99 1.77
N ASN A 109 28.41 -5.78 1.11
CA ASN A 109 28.39 -7.24 1.19
C ASN A 109 28.29 -7.76 2.64
N LEU A 110 27.53 -7.11 3.50
CA LEU A 110 27.35 -7.48 4.90
C LEU A 110 26.13 -8.40 5.07
N PRO A 111 26.17 -9.37 6.00
CA PRO A 111 25.08 -10.29 6.21
C PRO A 111 23.91 -9.62 6.92
N PHE A 112 22.71 -9.75 6.34
CA PHE A 112 21.45 -9.34 6.96
C PHE A 112 20.35 -10.34 6.70
N GLU A 113 19.26 -10.23 7.45
CA GLU A 113 18.08 -11.08 7.30
C GLU A 113 16.82 -10.27 7.63
N VAL A 114 15.81 -10.35 6.77
CA VAL A 114 14.50 -9.73 7.00
C VAL A 114 13.54 -10.79 7.51
N LEU A 115 12.96 -10.57 8.68
CA LEU A 115 11.98 -11.48 9.27
C LEU A 115 10.57 -11.11 8.81
N PRO A 116 9.83 -12.02 8.19
CA PRO A 116 8.43 -11.75 7.85
C PRO A 116 7.59 -11.55 9.11
N GLY A 117 6.56 -10.74 9.00
CA GLY A 117 5.64 -10.47 10.12
C GLY A 117 4.50 -9.54 9.73
N ALA A 118 3.89 -8.90 10.72
CA ALA A 118 2.76 -8.02 10.53
C ALA A 118 3.03 -6.93 9.48
N ASN A 119 2.04 -6.70 8.61
CA ASN A 119 2.14 -5.77 7.49
C ASN A 119 0.77 -5.17 7.17
N ALA A 120 0.61 -3.88 7.40
CA ALA A 120 -0.67 -3.20 7.21
C ALA A 120 -1.10 -3.15 5.74
N VAL A 121 -0.16 -3.03 4.78
CA VAL A 121 -0.46 -2.95 3.34
C VAL A 121 -1.13 -4.23 2.86
N LEU A 122 -0.51 -5.38 3.09
CA LEU A 122 -1.03 -6.67 2.64
C LEU A 122 -2.31 -7.05 3.39
N THR A 123 -2.38 -6.76 4.68
CA THR A 123 -3.57 -7.02 5.49
C THR A 123 -4.76 -6.18 5.00
N ALA A 124 -4.57 -4.86 4.80
CA ALA A 124 -5.60 -3.98 4.27
C ALA A 124 -6.05 -4.40 2.86
N TRP A 125 -5.10 -4.79 2.00
CA TRP A 125 -5.41 -5.26 0.66
C TRP A 125 -6.36 -6.45 0.68
N VAL A 126 -6.05 -7.48 1.46
CA VAL A 126 -6.92 -8.65 1.61
C VAL A 126 -8.25 -8.27 2.27
N MET A 127 -8.23 -7.46 3.33
CA MET A 127 -9.44 -7.02 4.03
C MET A 127 -10.36 -6.18 3.15
N SER A 128 -9.83 -5.47 2.16
CA SER A 128 -10.64 -4.64 1.25
C SER A 128 -11.65 -5.45 0.44
N GLY A 129 -11.33 -6.69 0.10
CA GLY A 129 -12.09 -7.53 -0.82
C GLY A 129 -11.98 -7.13 -2.28
N LEU A 130 -11.07 -6.20 -2.62
CA LEU A 130 -10.78 -5.78 -3.99
C LEU A 130 -9.84 -6.78 -4.67
N PRO A 131 -9.68 -6.74 -6.02
CA PRO A 131 -8.83 -7.68 -6.76
C PRO A 131 -7.41 -7.79 -6.19
N THR A 132 -6.87 -9.02 -6.13
CA THR A 132 -5.57 -9.33 -5.51
C THR A 132 -4.52 -9.87 -6.48
N GLU A 133 -4.70 -9.69 -7.79
CA GLU A 133 -3.77 -10.15 -8.82
C GLU A 133 -2.49 -9.31 -8.89
N SER A 134 -2.63 -7.99 -8.65
CA SER A 134 -1.50 -7.07 -8.69
C SER A 134 -1.67 -5.93 -7.69
N LEU A 135 -0.55 -5.48 -7.11
CA LEU A 135 -0.50 -4.46 -6.07
C LEU A 135 0.44 -3.31 -6.48
N TYR A 136 -0.06 -2.08 -6.36
CA TYR A 136 0.76 -0.87 -6.37
C TYR A 136 0.67 -0.17 -5.01
N PHE A 137 1.74 -0.23 -4.21
CA PHE A 137 1.83 0.48 -2.93
C PHE A 137 2.46 1.87 -3.13
N CYS A 138 1.73 2.91 -2.74
CA CYS A 138 2.15 4.32 -2.91
C CYS A 138 2.83 4.92 -1.68
N GLY A 139 2.84 4.25 -0.52
CA GLY A 139 3.19 4.92 0.74
C GLY A 139 2.18 6.01 1.10
N PHE A 140 2.65 7.16 1.58
CA PHE A 140 1.84 8.37 1.77
C PHE A 140 1.89 9.24 0.51
N ILE A 141 0.73 9.68 0.04
CA ILE A 141 0.72 10.66 -1.07
C ILE A 141 1.12 12.05 -0.55
N PRO A 142 1.81 12.87 -1.37
CA PRO A 142 2.21 14.23 -1.01
C PRO A 142 1.02 15.07 -0.54
N ARG A 143 1.29 16.06 0.31
CA ARG A 143 0.22 16.89 0.91
C ARG A 143 -0.45 17.81 -0.09
N SER A 144 0.32 18.38 -1.02
CA SER A 144 -0.15 19.39 -1.98
C SER A 144 0.83 19.55 -3.15
N GLY A 145 0.51 20.40 -4.10
CA GLY A 145 1.38 20.77 -5.22
C GLY A 145 1.39 19.76 -6.37
N ALA A 146 2.33 19.96 -7.29
CA ALA A 146 2.48 19.13 -8.50
C ALA A 146 2.71 17.65 -8.17
N GLU A 147 3.55 17.36 -7.18
CA GLU A 147 3.84 15.99 -6.74
C GLU A 147 2.58 15.22 -6.30
N ARG A 148 1.64 15.92 -5.59
CA ARG A 148 0.35 15.31 -5.24
C ARG A 148 -0.49 15.03 -6.48
N SER A 149 -0.57 15.98 -7.40
CA SER A 149 -1.33 15.81 -8.64
C SER A 149 -0.80 14.66 -9.48
N GLU A 150 0.52 14.54 -9.61
CA GLU A 150 1.17 13.43 -10.29
C GLU A 150 0.93 12.09 -9.59
N ALA A 151 0.98 12.06 -8.25
CA ALA A 151 0.69 10.84 -7.50
C ALA A 151 -0.76 10.39 -7.71
N VAL A 152 -1.72 11.32 -7.64
CA VAL A 152 -3.14 11.03 -7.86
C VAL A 152 -3.42 10.61 -9.31
N GLU A 153 -2.75 11.20 -10.30
CA GLU A 153 -2.87 10.78 -11.70
C GLU A 153 -2.29 9.38 -11.93
N ARG A 154 -1.17 9.03 -11.28
CA ARG A 154 -0.66 7.63 -11.29
C ARG A 154 -1.65 6.65 -10.68
N ILE A 155 -2.31 7.02 -9.58
CA ILE A 155 -3.36 6.20 -8.96
C ILE A 155 -4.53 6.02 -9.92
N LYS A 156 -4.99 7.09 -10.57
CA LYS A 156 -6.08 7.06 -11.54
C LYS A 156 -5.81 6.07 -12.68
N ASN A 157 -4.58 6.04 -13.19
CA ASN A 157 -4.20 5.22 -14.34
C ASN A 157 -3.64 3.83 -13.96
N SER A 158 -3.68 3.45 -12.68
CA SER A 158 -3.12 2.17 -12.22
C SER A 158 -4.00 0.99 -12.60
N GLU A 159 -3.42 0.03 -13.33
CA GLU A 159 -4.03 -1.27 -13.65
C GLU A 159 -3.91 -2.30 -12.51
N ALA A 160 -3.21 -1.93 -11.43
CA ALA A 160 -3.11 -2.71 -10.21
C ALA A 160 -4.02 -2.14 -9.12
N THR A 161 -4.41 -2.98 -8.16
CA THR A 161 -5.02 -2.49 -6.92
C THR A 161 -4.03 -1.60 -6.19
N VAL A 162 -4.43 -0.36 -5.92
CA VAL A 162 -3.59 0.62 -5.24
C VAL A 162 -3.84 0.57 -3.74
N VAL A 163 -2.75 0.56 -2.96
CA VAL A 163 -2.80 0.68 -1.51
C VAL A 163 -1.96 1.88 -1.09
N LEU A 164 -2.50 2.72 -0.23
CA LEU A 164 -1.79 3.86 0.32
C LEU A 164 -2.10 4.08 1.81
N TYR A 165 -1.15 4.61 2.54
CA TYR A 165 -1.35 5.12 3.89
C TYR A 165 -1.91 6.53 3.85
N GLU A 166 -2.85 6.83 4.75
CA GLU A 166 -3.36 8.19 4.85
C GLU A 166 -3.61 8.58 6.31
N SER A 167 -3.30 9.84 6.61
CA SER A 167 -3.66 10.43 7.90
C SER A 167 -5.18 10.56 8.02
N PRO A 168 -5.79 10.25 9.17
CA PRO A 168 -7.23 10.40 9.37
C PRO A 168 -7.74 11.80 8.99
N HIS A 169 -6.99 12.86 9.34
CA HIS A 169 -7.31 14.25 9.01
C HIS A 169 -7.26 14.58 7.50
N ARG A 170 -6.69 13.71 6.68
CA ARG A 170 -6.55 13.91 5.22
C ARG A 170 -7.50 13.04 4.41
N VAL A 171 -8.09 12.01 5.01
CA VAL A 171 -8.95 11.04 4.34
C VAL A 171 -10.08 11.73 3.56
N ALA A 172 -10.77 12.70 4.18
CA ALA A 172 -11.84 13.45 3.52
C ALA A 172 -11.36 14.18 2.26
N ALA A 173 -10.25 14.93 2.36
CA ALA A 173 -9.67 15.65 1.23
C ALA A 173 -9.18 14.70 0.13
N THR A 174 -8.60 13.57 0.51
CA THR A 174 -8.10 12.56 -0.43
C THR A 174 -9.25 11.92 -1.21
N PHE A 175 -10.34 11.53 -0.54
CA PHE A 175 -11.52 11.01 -1.25
C PHE A 175 -12.25 12.09 -2.06
N ALA A 176 -12.23 13.37 -1.65
CA ALA A 176 -12.74 14.47 -2.47
C ALA A 176 -11.98 14.64 -3.78
N ASP A 177 -10.65 14.45 -3.78
CA ASP A 177 -9.86 14.43 -5.02
C ASP A 177 -10.19 13.21 -5.87
N PHE A 178 -10.30 12.02 -5.28
CA PHE A 178 -10.64 10.78 -5.99
C PHE A 178 -12.02 10.84 -6.62
N SER A 179 -13.02 11.39 -5.90
CA SER A 179 -14.40 11.52 -6.41
C SER A 179 -14.51 12.44 -7.64
N LYS A 180 -13.61 13.41 -7.80
CA LYS A 180 -13.56 14.27 -8.98
C LYS A 180 -12.97 13.57 -10.21
N LEU A 181 -12.02 12.65 -10.00
CA LEU A 181 -11.24 12.05 -11.06
C LEU A 181 -11.75 10.68 -11.49
N PHE A 182 -12.27 9.90 -10.56
CA PHE A 182 -12.78 8.53 -10.79
C PHE A 182 -13.93 8.18 -9.81
N PRO A 183 -15.09 8.90 -9.90
CA PRO A 183 -16.17 8.84 -8.91
C PRO A 183 -16.72 7.42 -8.67
N ASN A 184 -16.76 6.59 -9.69
CA ASN A 184 -17.39 5.27 -9.66
C ASN A 184 -16.41 4.14 -9.28
N ARG A 185 -15.12 4.45 -9.08
CA ARG A 185 -14.11 3.44 -8.78
C ARG A 185 -14.31 2.89 -7.37
N GLU A 186 -14.29 1.58 -7.23
CA GLU A 186 -14.44 0.92 -5.94
C GLU A 186 -13.23 1.20 -5.05
N CYS A 187 -13.50 1.54 -3.80
CA CYS A 187 -12.51 1.86 -2.79
C CYS A 187 -12.88 1.22 -1.45
N ALA A 188 -11.87 1.07 -0.60
CA ALA A 188 -12.07 0.73 0.80
C ALA A 188 -11.17 1.59 1.68
N LEU A 189 -11.72 2.07 2.81
CA LEU A 189 -10.94 2.57 3.92
C LEU A 189 -10.84 1.46 4.96
N VAL A 190 -9.63 1.01 5.26
CA VAL A 190 -9.31 0.05 6.32
C VAL A 190 -8.62 0.82 7.44
N ARG A 191 -9.17 0.76 8.65
CA ARG A 191 -8.63 1.53 9.78
C ARG A 191 -8.45 0.67 11.01
N GLU A 192 -7.48 1.07 11.85
CA GLU A 192 -7.20 0.43 13.15
C GLU A 192 -7.04 -1.09 13.05
N ILE A 193 -6.29 -1.53 12.02
CA ILE A 193 -6.05 -2.96 11.71
C ILE A 193 -5.49 -3.67 12.96
N THR A 194 -6.05 -4.83 13.29
CA THR A 194 -5.74 -5.68 14.45
C THR A 194 -6.07 -5.08 15.83
N LYS A 195 -6.61 -3.84 15.88
CA LYS A 195 -6.98 -3.16 17.12
C LYS A 195 -8.47 -3.34 17.43
N THR A 196 -8.88 -2.93 18.64
CA THR A 196 -10.28 -3.05 19.11
C THR A 196 -11.30 -2.36 18.19
N PHE A 197 -10.89 -1.28 17.50
CA PHE A 197 -11.76 -0.51 16.62
C PHE A 197 -11.45 -0.75 15.12
N GLU A 198 -10.95 -1.94 14.80
CA GLU A 198 -10.73 -2.36 13.42
C GLU A 198 -12.02 -2.23 12.60
N GLN A 199 -11.93 -1.61 11.45
CA GLN A 199 -13.06 -1.38 10.58
C GLN A 199 -12.67 -1.32 9.12
N VAL A 200 -13.52 -1.89 8.25
CA VAL A 200 -13.45 -1.73 6.81
C VAL A 200 -14.70 -1.02 6.31
N ILE A 201 -14.52 0.07 5.59
CA ILE A 201 -15.60 0.86 5.00
C ILE A 201 -15.41 0.83 3.49
N ARG A 202 -16.34 0.23 2.77
CA ARG A 202 -16.31 0.05 1.31
C ARG A 202 -17.33 0.95 0.65
N GLY A 203 -17.06 1.32 -0.61
CA GLY A 203 -17.93 2.11 -1.47
C GLY A 203 -17.17 2.64 -2.68
N THR A 204 -17.85 3.36 -3.53
CA THR A 204 -17.21 4.12 -4.61
C THR A 204 -16.46 5.33 -4.04
N ALA A 205 -15.53 5.88 -4.82
CA ALA A 205 -14.81 7.09 -4.44
C ALA A 205 -15.77 8.25 -4.08
N ALA A 206 -16.89 8.37 -4.82
CA ALA A 206 -17.90 9.39 -4.57
C ALA A 206 -18.67 9.16 -3.25
N GLU A 207 -19.08 7.91 -2.99
CA GLU A 207 -19.78 7.55 -1.75
C GLU A 207 -18.90 7.78 -0.52
N LEU A 208 -17.63 7.37 -0.59
CA LEU A 208 -16.69 7.57 0.51
C LEU A 208 -16.34 9.05 0.70
N ALA A 209 -16.24 9.84 -0.38
CA ALA A 209 -16.06 11.28 -0.29
C ALA A 209 -17.23 11.94 0.45
N ALA A 210 -18.48 11.61 0.11
CA ALA A 210 -19.67 12.11 0.78
C ALA A 210 -19.68 11.72 2.27
N ARG A 211 -19.39 10.47 2.56
CA ARG A 211 -19.37 9.95 3.95
C ARG A 211 -18.35 10.66 4.83
N PHE A 212 -17.12 10.85 4.33
CA PHE A 212 -16.04 11.44 5.14
C PHE A 212 -16.02 12.97 5.14
N ALA A 213 -16.80 13.63 4.29
CA ALA A 213 -17.04 15.06 4.38
C ALA A 213 -17.73 15.45 5.69
N GLU A 214 -18.61 14.58 6.22
CA GLU A 214 -19.35 14.81 7.45
C GLU A 214 -18.71 14.15 8.70
N ASN A 215 -17.98 13.04 8.48
CA ASN A 215 -17.50 12.18 9.56
C ASN A 215 -16.03 11.82 9.35
N GLU A 216 -15.12 12.58 9.96
CA GLU A 216 -13.69 12.30 9.93
C GLU A 216 -13.39 10.95 10.63
N PRO A 217 -12.66 10.02 9.95
CA PRO A 217 -12.26 8.78 10.58
C PRO A 217 -11.20 9.03 11.66
N LYS A 218 -11.07 8.12 12.62
CA LYS A 218 -10.07 8.18 13.69
C LYS A 218 -9.10 7.02 13.55
N GLY A 219 -7.88 7.22 14.04
CA GLY A 219 -6.85 6.20 14.09
C GLY A 219 -6.01 6.10 12.80
N GLU A 220 -5.31 5.00 12.63
CA GLU A 220 -4.46 4.75 11.46
C GLU A 220 -5.30 4.23 10.30
N CYS A 221 -5.11 4.81 9.12
CA CYS A 221 -5.93 4.57 7.95
C CYS A 221 -5.10 4.08 6.76
N VAL A 222 -5.62 3.05 6.10
CA VAL A 222 -5.12 2.54 4.82
C VAL A 222 -6.25 2.65 3.81
N ILE A 223 -5.99 3.28 2.67
CA ILE A 223 -6.94 3.36 1.56
C ILE A 223 -6.55 2.32 0.53
N VAL A 224 -7.52 1.55 0.07
CA VAL A 224 -7.37 0.57 -1.01
C VAL A 224 -8.31 0.95 -2.15
N ILE A 225 -7.81 0.91 -3.39
CA ILE A 225 -8.53 1.37 -4.57
C ILE A 225 -8.42 0.26 -5.63
N SER A 226 -9.54 -0.13 -6.24
CA SER A 226 -9.54 -1.13 -7.32
C SER A 226 -8.67 -0.70 -8.51
N PRO A 227 -8.25 -1.62 -9.39
CA PRO A 227 -7.61 -1.28 -10.66
C PRO A 227 -8.45 -0.30 -11.48
N CYS A 228 -7.81 0.51 -12.33
CA CYS A 228 -8.57 1.31 -13.30
C CYS A 228 -9.21 0.37 -14.34
N ASP A 229 -10.45 0.65 -14.70
CA ASP A 229 -11.12 -0.02 -15.79
C ASP A 229 -10.61 0.53 -17.14
N ASN A 230 -9.33 0.28 -17.45
CA ASN A 230 -8.76 0.67 -18.75
C ASN A 230 -9.48 -0.02 -19.91
N ASN A 231 -10.08 -1.18 -19.67
CA ASN A 231 -10.91 -1.86 -20.66
C ASN A 231 -12.12 -1.02 -21.05
N ILE A 232 -12.82 -0.39 -20.10
CA ILE A 232 -14.03 0.40 -20.43
C ILE A 232 -13.66 1.67 -21.23
N ALA A 233 -12.58 2.38 -20.86
CA ALA A 233 -12.17 3.59 -21.58
C ALA A 233 -11.55 3.26 -22.96
N ALA A 234 -10.70 2.23 -23.03
CA ALA A 234 -10.13 1.78 -24.29
C ALA A 234 -11.17 1.08 -25.20
N ASP A 235 -12.08 0.32 -24.62
CA ASP A 235 -13.18 -0.32 -25.34
C ASP A 235 -14.18 0.72 -25.83
N ASN A 236 -14.47 1.78 -25.07
CA ASN A 236 -15.31 2.89 -25.51
C ASN A 236 -14.66 3.72 -26.62
N ALA A 237 -13.35 3.98 -26.55
CA ALA A 237 -12.63 4.67 -27.62
C ALA A 237 -12.58 3.83 -28.89
N LYS A 238 -12.25 2.55 -28.79
CA LYS A 238 -12.29 1.58 -29.92
C LYS A 238 -13.70 1.40 -30.46
N LEU A 239 -14.70 1.35 -29.59
CA LEU A 239 -16.08 1.24 -29.98
C LEU A 239 -16.51 2.48 -30.77
N ARG A 240 -16.18 3.69 -30.28
CA ARG A 240 -16.49 4.95 -30.97
C ARG A 240 -15.77 5.06 -32.33
N GLU A 241 -14.51 4.70 -32.39
CA GLU A 241 -13.73 4.63 -33.64
C GLU A 241 -14.32 3.61 -34.63
N THR A 242 -14.58 2.38 -34.17
CA THR A 242 -15.14 1.31 -35.01
C THR A 242 -16.52 1.67 -35.53
N VAL A 243 -17.40 2.21 -34.67
CA VAL A 243 -18.73 2.67 -35.05
C VAL A 243 -18.65 3.80 -36.08
N GLY A 244 -17.76 4.79 -35.85
CA GLY A 244 -17.55 5.90 -36.80
C GLY A 244 -17.07 5.42 -38.19
N ILE A 245 -16.11 4.49 -38.24
CA ILE A 245 -15.62 3.90 -39.50
C ILE A 245 -16.76 3.21 -40.25
N LEU A 246 -17.57 2.42 -39.55
CA LEU A 246 -18.68 1.67 -40.17
C LEU A 246 -19.82 2.58 -40.70
N LEU A 247 -20.15 3.62 -39.95
CA LEU A 247 -21.13 4.63 -40.37
C LEU A 247 -20.64 5.41 -41.59
N ASN A 248 -19.36 5.85 -41.58
CA ASN A 248 -18.74 6.55 -42.70
C ASN A 248 -18.65 5.66 -43.98
N ALA A 249 -18.60 4.36 -43.80
CA ALA A 249 -18.70 3.38 -44.89
C ALA A 249 -20.13 3.16 -45.40
N GLY A 250 -21.12 3.90 -44.91
CA GLY A 250 -22.51 3.84 -45.32
C GLY A 250 -23.31 2.68 -44.70
N ILE A 251 -22.79 2.05 -43.64
CA ILE A 251 -23.49 0.96 -42.96
C ILE A 251 -24.50 1.56 -41.97
N GLY A 252 -25.78 1.23 -42.11
CA GLY A 252 -26.81 1.77 -41.21
C GLY A 252 -26.62 1.31 -39.74
N ALA A 253 -27.04 2.18 -38.80
CA ALA A 253 -26.79 2.06 -37.34
C ALA A 253 -27.07 0.66 -36.76
N LYS A 254 -28.12 -0.03 -37.19
CA LYS A 254 -28.47 -1.39 -36.72
C LYS A 254 -27.42 -2.44 -37.08
N ASN A 255 -26.86 -2.38 -38.30
CA ASN A 255 -25.81 -3.30 -38.75
C ASN A 255 -24.45 -2.92 -38.18
N THR A 256 -24.15 -1.62 -38.07
CA THR A 256 -22.98 -1.09 -37.38
C THR A 256 -22.90 -1.61 -35.95
N ALA A 257 -24.00 -1.51 -35.20
CA ALA A 257 -24.08 -2.03 -33.84
C ALA A 257 -23.84 -3.55 -33.74
N LYS A 258 -24.39 -4.31 -34.70
CA LYS A 258 -24.19 -5.77 -34.75
C LYS A 258 -22.74 -6.13 -35.02
N ILE A 259 -22.09 -5.45 -35.97
CA ILE A 259 -20.69 -5.69 -36.35
C ILE A 259 -19.76 -5.28 -35.21
N ALA A 260 -19.89 -4.06 -34.69
CA ALA A 260 -19.09 -3.54 -33.62
C ALA A 260 -19.18 -4.41 -32.34
N SER A 261 -20.40 -4.81 -31.96
CA SER A 261 -20.64 -5.73 -30.84
C SER A 261 -19.93 -7.08 -31.03
N SER A 262 -19.95 -7.62 -32.25
CA SER A 262 -19.31 -8.90 -32.56
C SER A 262 -17.79 -8.84 -32.59
N ILE A 263 -17.20 -7.71 -33.05
CA ILE A 263 -15.74 -7.52 -33.13
C ILE A 263 -15.13 -7.21 -31.76
N LEU A 264 -15.82 -6.35 -30.99
CA LEU A 264 -15.26 -5.82 -29.74
C LEU A 264 -15.83 -6.52 -28.50
N ASN A 265 -16.70 -7.50 -28.65
CA ASN A 265 -17.36 -8.23 -27.56
C ASN A 265 -18.08 -7.31 -26.55
N VAL A 266 -18.65 -6.22 -27.03
CA VAL A 266 -19.42 -5.25 -26.22
C VAL A 266 -20.94 -5.49 -26.34
N PRO A 267 -21.74 -5.06 -25.35
CA PRO A 267 -23.21 -5.18 -25.43
C PRO A 267 -23.80 -4.49 -26.65
N LYS A 268 -24.62 -5.21 -27.40
CA LYS A 268 -25.23 -4.70 -28.66
C LYS A 268 -26.04 -3.41 -28.45
N ASN A 269 -26.69 -3.27 -27.27
CA ASN A 269 -27.51 -2.09 -26.97
C ASN A 269 -26.62 -0.84 -26.79
N GLU A 270 -25.41 -1.00 -26.26
CA GLU A 270 -24.42 0.08 -26.08
C GLU A 270 -23.90 0.54 -27.44
N ALA A 271 -23.46 -0.42 -28.29
CA ALA A 271 -23.01 -0.13 -29.64
C ALA A 271 -24.12 0.52 -30.49
N TYR A 272 -25.37 0.14 -30.27
CA TYR A 272 -26.50 0.72 -31.00
C TYR A 272 -26.82 2.16 -30.57
N ARG A 273 -26.80 2.43 -29.26
CA ARG A 273 -26.98 3.78 -28.73
C ARG A 273 -25.90 4.74 -29.28
N LEU A 274 -24.66 4.31 -29.29
CA LEU A 274 -23.56 5.08 -29.83
C LEU A 274 -23.66 5.28 -31.34
N ALA A 275 -24.13 4.27 -32.09
CA ALA A 275 -24.33 4.40 -33.52
C ALA A 275 -25.45 5.37 -33.89
N LEU A 276 -26.49 5.50 -33.07
CA LEU A 276 -27.52 6.53 -33.25
C LEU A 276 -26.96 7.92 -32.94
N GLU A 277 -26.25 8.08 -31.82
CA GLU A 277 -25.63 9.35 -31.40
C GLU A 277 -24.70 9.92 -32.50
N LEU A 278 -23.86 9.05 -33.11
CA LEU A 278 -22.93 9.48 -34.16
C LEU A 278 -23.58 9.56 -35.56
N SER A 279 -24.80 9.10 -35.73
CA SER A 279 -25.54 9.27 -36.98
C SER A 279 -26.32 10.57 -37.06
N ASP A 280 -26.54 11.20 -35.90
CA ASP A 280 -27.26 12.49 -35.74
C ASP A 280 -26.28 13.69 -35.71
N GLU A 281 -24.98 13.45 -35.66
CA GLU A 281 -23.89 14.44 -35.83
C GLU A 281 -23.50 14.57 -37.33
#